data_f3a988ef9d633d1a2394bf8cb210c1b6
#
_entry.id   f3a988ef9d633d1a2394bf8cb210c1b6
#
_cell.length_a   1.000
_cell.length_b   1.000
_cell.length_c   1.000
_cell.angle_alpha   90.00
_cell.angle_beta   90.00
_cell.angle_gamma   90.00
#
_symmetry.space_group_name_H-M   'P 1'
#
loop_
_entity.id
_entity.type
_entity.pdbx_description
1 polymer ?
#
loop_
_entity_poly.entity_id
_entity_poly.type
_entity_poly.pdbx_seq_one_letter_code
_entity_poly.pdbx_strand_id
1 'polypeptide(L)'
;MSSALRLSIIMVLLLATTAFGLIAYNMNLPKEAPVVVAEKGPTAPSTVGYFVAARPLPKGTLARAEDFTVHAVSPERVPAGAILETPDSKLGLPGSLVRKFVDAGSPVTLQDILRPRDRGFLASVLAPDSRAVSIKVDEESGVSGLIRPGDHVDVVLTQVFEKADPARRALSETVLRNVRVIAIDQEIVQGGQPVSAALGKQAQTVSLELAQEQVKKITVAKQLGTLSLAVRAAVDQWDKVDTGAVSSCDVSPELARQNALAGQTTAVVVHSGGEVKQYAVRKQDSDDSDTSLSCDGSSEATRQTTTAMDDAGKLQEKR
;
A
#
# COMPACT_ATOMS: atom_id res chain seq x y z
N MET A 1 -26.17 50.44 81.13
CA MET A 1 -25.04 50.90 80.37
C MET A 1 -25.38 52.21 79.70
N SER A 2 -24.61 53.24 79.97
CA SER A 2 -24.87 54.60 79.44
C SER A 2 -24.63 54.58 77.91
N SER A 3 -25.43 55.37 77.16
CA SER A 3 -25.30 55.50 75.71
C SER A 3 -23.89 55.91 75.27
N ALA A 4 -23.17 56.65 76.10
CA ALA A 4 -21.79 57.03 75.86
C ALA A 4 -20.85 55.81 75.83
N LEU A 5 -21.05 54.78 76.65
CA LEU A 5 -20.23 53.59 76.69
C LEU A 5 -20.44 52.70 75.42
N ARG A 6 -21.66 52.66 74.92
CA ARG A 6 -21.97 51.92 73.66
C ARG A 6 -21.35 52.63 72.48
N LEU A 7 -21.38 53.95 72.42
CA LEU A 7 -20.74 54.71 71.34
C LEU A 7 -19.21 54.54 71.31
N SER A 8 -18.58 54.52 72.49
CA SER A 8 -17.14 54.32 72.57
C SER A 8 -16.71 52.90 72.12
N ILE A 9 -17.50 51.83 72.45
CA ILE A 9 -17.25 50.49 72.05
C ILE A 9 -17.37 50.34 70.51
N ILE A 10 -18.42 50.94 69.90
CA ILE A 10 -18.63 50.95 68.47
C ILE A 10 -17.49 51.67 67.76
N MET A 11 -17.00 52.79 68.28
CA MET A 11 -15.90 53.54 67.71
C MET A 11 -14.57 52.74 67.74
N VAL A 12 -14.31 52.05 68.85
CA VAL A 12 -13.07 51.19 68.93
C VAL A 12 -13.16 49.98 67.99
N LEU A 13 -14.37 49.38 67.87
CA LEU A 13 -14.52 48.27 66.89
C LEU A 13 -14.32 48.73 65.42
N LEU A 14 -14.87 49.91 65.09
CA LEU A 14 -14.65 50.50 63.76
C LEU A 14 -13.17 50.80 63.47
N LEU A 15 -12.46 51.37 64.48
CA LEU A 15 -11.03 51.62 64.37
C LEU A 15 -10.20 50.26 64.22
N ALA A 16 -10.61 49.26 65.00
CA ALA A 16 -9.92 47.92 64.89
C ALA A 16 -10.16 47.26 63.53
N THR A 17 -11.40 47.34 63.00
CA THR A 17 -11.68 46.77 61.66
C THR A 17 -11.00 47.51 60.52
N THR A 18 -10.89 48.85 60.60
CA THR A 18 -10.14 49.62 59.59
C THR A 18 -8.63 49.37 59.68
N ALA A 19 -8.08 49.27 60.88
CA ALA A 19 -6.67 48.93 61.06
C ALA A 19 -6.36 47.51 60.55
N PHE A 20 -7.21 46.53 60.82
CA PHE A 20 -7.06 45.19 60.34
C PHE A 20 -7.18 45.12 58.80
N GLY A 21 -8.12 45.84 58.24
CA GLY A 21 -8.28 45.96 56.79
C GLY A 21 -7.03 46.56 56.11
N LEU A 22 -6.44 47.61 56.70
CA LEU A 22 -5.20 48.23 56.19
C LEU A 22 -3.99 47.30 56.29
N ILE A 23 -3.91 46.50 57.37
CA ILE A 23 -2.80 45.53 57.54
C ILE A 23 -2.99 44.37 56.50
N ALA A 24 -4.21 43.86 56.35
CA ALA A 24 -4.50 42.84 55.38
C ALA A 24 -4.27 43.32 53.92
N TYR A 25 -4.60 44.57 53.63
CA TYR A 25 -4.31 45.21 52.35
C TYR A 25 -2.81 45.32 52.06
N ASN A 26 -2.02 45.75 53.04
CA ASN A 26 -0.57 45.84 52.90
C ASN A 26 0.12 44.46 52.80
N MET A 27 -0.42 43.42 53.47
CA MET A 27 0.11 42.07 53.34
C MET A 27 -0.26 41.42 52.00
N ASN A 28 -1.31 41.85 51.33
CA ASN A 28 -1.76 41.32 50.04
C ASN A 28 -1.25 42.14 48.83
N LEU A 29 -0.54 43.23 49.07
CA LEU A 29 0.19 43.88 47.99
C LEU A 29 1.25 42.93 47.48
N PRO A 30 1.24 42.61 46.14
CA PRO A 30 2.33 41.81 45.56
C PRO A 30 3.65 42.51 45.89
N LYS A 31 4.44 41.90 46.77
CA LYS A 31 5.81 42.34 46.99
C LYS A 31 6.49 42.18 45.62
N GLU A 32 6.84 43.31 44.99
CA GLU A 32 7.67 43.27 43.80
C GLU A 32 8.85 42.36 44.11
N ALA A 33 8.87 41.17 43.51
CA ALA A 33 10.02 40.32 43.60
C ALA A 33 11.20 41.14 43.06
N PRO A 34 12.36 41.13 43.75
CA PRO A 34 13.53 41.80 43.21
C PRO A 34 13.72 41.27 41.79
N VAL A 35 13.66 42.15 40.81
CA VAL A 35 14.06 41.86 39.44
C VAL A 35 15.48 41.38 39.54
N VAL A 36 15.67 40.06 39.67
CA VAL A 36 16.94 39.43 39.42
C VAL A 36 17.17 39.72 37.95
N VAL A 37 17.94 40.79 37.68
CA VAL A 37 18.56 40.98 36.36
C VAL A 37 19.38 39.70 36.20
N ALA A 38 18.78 38.72 35.53
CA ALA A 38 19.50 37.54 35.10
C ALA A 38 20.61 38.10 34.23
N GLU A 39 21.79 38.17 34.82
CA GLU A 39 23.00 38.38 34.09
C GLU A 39 22.94 37.37 32.96
N LYS A 40 22.79 37.88 31.73
CA LYS A 40 22.73 37.08 30.51
C LYS A 40 24.06 36.36 30.48
N GLY A 41 24.05 35.15 31.11
CA GLY A 41 25.21 34.27 31.07
C GLY A 41 25.63 34.16 29.60
N PRO A 42 26.89 33.90 29.31
CA PRO A 42 27.40 33.89 27.95
C PRO A 42 26.44 33.05 27.11
N THR A 43 25.77 33.71 26.16
CA THR A 43 24.82 33.07 25.24
C THR A 43 25.65 31.96 24.60
N ALA A 44 25.33 30.69 24.91
CA ALA A 44 25.98 29.56 24.27
C ALA A 44 25.93 29.85 22.78
N PRO A 45 27.05 29.77 22.05
CA PRO A 45 27.05 30.09 20.63
C PRO A 45 25.95 29.30 19.94
N SER A 46 25.01 30.02 19.33
CA SER A 46 23.90 29.38 18.63
C SER A 46 24.50 28.52 17.53
N THR A 47 24.55 27.21 17.73
CA THR A 47 25.00 26.26 16.71
C THR A 47 23.81 25.84 15.86
N VAL A 48 24.05 25.76 14.55
CA VAL A 48 23.08 25.29 13.56
C VAL A 48 23.58 23.94 13.03
N GLY A 49 22.73 22.91 13.09
CA GLY A 49 23.02 21.62 12.50
C GLY A 49 22.74 21.63 11.00
N TYR A 50 23.55 20.96 10.22
CA TYR A 50 23.30 20.65 8.82
C TYR A 50 23.68 19.21 8.51
N PHE A 51 23.08 18.63 7.45
CA PHE A 51 23.31 17.24 7.09
C PHE A 51 24.55 17.06 6.23
N VAL A 52 25.34 16.03 6.57
CA VAL A 52 26.47 15.54 5.78
C VAL A 52 26.25 14.07 5.46
N ALA A 53 26.84 13.59 4.36
CA ALA A 53 26.80 12.18 4.00
C ALA A 53 27.68 11.37 4.98
N ALA A 54 27.10 10.37 5.66
CA ALA A 54 27.82 9.47 6.56
C ALA A 54 28.74 8.50 5.81
N ARG A 55 28.42 8.19 4.55
CA ARG A 55 29.18 7.34 3.64
C ARG A 55 29.08 7.88 2.21
N PRO A 56 29.92 7.39 1.26
CA PRO A 56 29.77 7.79 -0.14
C PRO A 56 28.39 7.39 -0.67
N LEU A 57 27.68 8.32 -1.30
CA LEU A 57 26.34 8.11 -1.86
C LEU A 57 26.42 8.15 -3.39
N PRO A 58 26.31 6.99 -4.06
CA PRO A 58 26.29 6.92 -5.51
C PRO A 58 25.02 7.52 -6.11
N LYS A 59 25.14 8.10 -7.30
CA LYS A 59 23.98 8.55 -8.08
C LYS A 59 23.00 7.38 -8.31
N GLY A 60 21.69 7.63 -8.16
CA GLY A 60 20.62 6.66 -8.35
C GLY A 60 20.29 5.85 -7.10
N THR A 61 21.02 6.04 -5.99
CA THR A 61 20.74 5.39 -4.71
C THR A 61 19.57 6.07 -4.01
N LEU A 62 18.66 5.30 -3.43
CA LEU A 62 17.69 5.80 -2.46
C LEU A 62 18.35 5.85 -1.09
N ALA A 63 18.50 7.07 -0.55
CA ALA A 63 19.19 7.30 0.70
C ALA A 63 18.34 6.86 1.90
N ARG A 64 18.99 6.29 2.91
CA ARG A 64 18.39 5.87 4.17
C ARG A 64 18.70 6.87 5.26
N ALA A 65 17.99 6.79 6.39
CA ALA A 65 18.26 7.66 7.54
C ALA A 65 19.71 7.55 8.03
N GLU A 66 20.30 6.37 7.99
CA GLU A 66 21.68 6.05 8.40
C GLU A 66 22.77 6.67 7.47
N ASP A 67 22.37 7.11 6.29
CA ASP A 67 23.27 7.71 5.30
C ASP A 67 23.59 9.17 5.60
N PHE A 68 22.93 9.76 6.60
CA PHE A 68 23.07 11.16 6.95
C PHE A 68 23.52 11.33 8.41
N THR A 69 24.45 12.24 8.63
CA THR A 69 24.90 12.65 9.96
C THR A 69 24.72 14.16 10.10
N VAL A 70 24.43 14.62 11.31
CA VAL A 70 24.29 16.06 11.58
C VAL A 70 25.63 16.63 12.05
N HIS A 71 26.10 17.68 11.39
CA HIS A 71 27.23 18.51 11.82
C HIS A 71 26.72 19.83 12.38
N ALA A 72 27.06 20.13 13.62
CA ALA A 72 26.71 21.39 14.27
C ALA A 72 27.87 22.39 14.17
N VAL A 73 27.60 23.57 13.59
CA VAL A 73 28.58 24.64 13.42
C VAL A 73 27.97 26.01 13.74
N SER A 74 28.79 27.04 13.89
CA SER A 74 28.28 28.40 13.96
C SER A 74 27.56 28.79 12.67
N PRO A 75 26.49 29.60 12.70
CA PRO A 75 25.69 29.95 11.52
C PRO A 75 26.52 30.47 10.33
N GLU A 76 27.62 31.17 10.61
CA GLU A 76 28.54 31.73 9.61
C GLU A 76 29.37 30.67 8.87
N ARG A 77 29.45 29.43 9.42
CA ARG A 77 30.26 28.34 8.86
C ARG A 77 29.42 27.29 8.13
N VAL A 78 28.12 27.51 8.03
CA VAL A 78 27.23 26.57 7.29
C VAL A 78 27.57 26.66 5.80
N PRO A 79 27.87 25.55 5.11
CA PRO A 79 28.13 25.54 3.68
C PRO A 79 26.93 26.05 2.88
N ALA A 80 27.18 26.80 1.83
CA ALA A 80 26.12 27.33 0.97
C ALA A 80 25.27 26.21 0.36
N GLY A 81 23.95 26.29 0.53
CA GLY A 81 23.00 25.29 0.02
C GLY A 81 22.89 24.01 0.82
N ALA A 82 23.65 23.85 1.91
CA ALA A 82 23.53 22.71 2.78
C ALA A 82 22.13 22.63 3.41
N ILE A 83 21.61 21.42 3.52
CA ILE A 83 20.29 21.17 4.14
C ILE A 83 20.46 21.28 5.65
N LEU A 84 19.74 22.24 6.24
CA LEU A 84 19.76 22.46 7.69
C LEU A 84 18.97 21.36 8.42
N GLU A 85 19.40 21.08 9.65
CA GLU A 85 18.70 20.20 10.57
C GLU A 85 17.40 20.85 11.05
N THR A 86 16.31 20.45 10.44
CA THR A 86 14.94 20.82 10.83
C THR A 86 14.11 19.55 11.00
N PRO A 87 12.99 19.58 11.74
CA PRO A 87 12.08 18.42 11.81
C PRO A 87 11.63 17.95 10.42
N ASP A 88 11.35 18.89 9.51
CA ASP A 88 10.93 18.57 8.15
C ASP A 88 12.06 17.91 7.33
N SER A 89 13.31 18.39 7.48
CA SER A 89 14.45 17.77 6.81
C SER A 89 14.74 16.37 7.32
N LYS A 90 14.65 16.14 8.64
CA LYS A 90 14.82 14.80 9.23
C LYS A 90 13.83 13.78 8.68
N LEU A 91 12.59 14.19 8.45
CA LEU A 91 11.54 13.33 7.89
C LEU A 91 11.63 13.22 6.36
N GLY A 92 12.12 14.27 5.69
CA GLY A 92 12.14 14.33 4.23
C GLY A 92 13.40 13.79 3.56
N LEU A 93 14.51 13.63 4.29
CA LEU A 93 15.77 13.10 3.75
C LEU A 93 15.78 11.59 3.53
N PRO A 94 15.28 10.75 4.46
CA PRO A 94 15.14 9.32 4.19
C PRO A 94 14.26 9.08 2.98
N GLY A 95 14.73 8.21 2.08
CA GLY A 95 14.03 7.91 0.84
C GLY A 95 14.29 8.87 -0.31
N SER A 96 15.12 9.89 -0.13
CA SER A 96 15.53 10.78 -1.22
C SER A 96 16.39 10.03 -2.24
N LEU A 97 16.18 10.34 -3.52
CA LEU A 97 17.01 9.83 -4.61
C LEU A 97 18.27 10.70 -4.75
N VAL A 98 19.44 10.09 -4.70
CA VAL A 98 20.72 10.76 -4.94
C VAL A 98 20.86 11.08 -6.43
N ARG A 99 20.91 12.37 -6.79
CA ARG A 99 21.02 12.83 -8.18
C ARG A 99 22.47 12.94 -8.66
N LYS A 100 23.37 13.27 -7.74
CA LYS A 100 24.83 13.41 -7.99
C LYS A 100 25.54 12.62 -6.91
N PHE A 101 26.72 12.12 -7.26
CA PHE A 101 27.59 11.47 -6.29
C PHE A 101 27.93 12.45 -5.15
N VAL A 102 27.81 12.00 -3.90
CA VAL A 102 28.15 12.76 -2.69
C VAL A 102 29.20 11.97 -1.92
N ASP A 103 30.36 12.60 -1.69
CA ASP A 103 31.42 12.00 -0.89
C ASP A 103 31.06 11.92 0.59
N ALA A 104 31.63 10.95 1.32
CA ALA A 104 31.49 10.87 2.76
C ALA A 104 32.01 12.14 3.43
N GLY A 105 31.28 12.66 4.41
CA GLY A 105 31.62 13.92 5.12
C GLY A 105 31.27 15.18 4.34
N SER A 106 30.85 15.11 3.09
CA SER A 106 30.42 16.26 2.31
C SER A 106 29.03 16.73 2.72
N PRO A 107 28.78 18.07 2.71
CA PRO A 107 27.46 18.62 2.99
C PRO A 107 26.48 18.18 1.92
N VAL A 108 25.28 17.76 2.34
CA VAL A 108 24.20 17.38 1.45
C VAL A 108 23.39 18.61 1.07
N THR A 109 23.21 18.84 -0.23
CA THR A 109 22.46 19.98 -0.76
C THR A 109 21.16 19.54 -1.45
N LEU A 110 20.22 20.48 -1.63
CA LEU A 110 18.99 20.24 -2.39
C LEU A 110 19.24 19.93 -3.88
N GLN A 111 20.45 20.22 -4.39
CA GLN A 111 20.82 19.88 -5.76
C GLN A 111 21.30 18.44 -5.91
N ASP A 112 21.82 17.86 -4.82
CA ASP A 112 22.39 16.51 -4.82
C ASP A 112 21.33 15.42 -4.64
N ILE A 113 20.21 15.78 -4.05
CA ILE A 113 19.11 14.86 -3.75
C ILE A 113 17.77 15.34 -4.32
N LEU A 114 16.88 14.38 -4.57
CA LEU A 114 15.49 14.61 -4.92
C LEU A 114 14.62 13.93 -3.86
N ARG A 115 13.85 14.71 -3.13
CA ARG A 115 13.03 14.19 -2.02
C ARG A 115 11.74 13.55 -2.53
N PRO A 116 11.11 12.61 -1.79
CA PRO A 116 9.87 11.94 -2.20
C PRO A 116 8.73 12.89 -2.58
N ARG A 117 8.68 14.09 -1.97
CA ARG A 117 7.65 15.12 -2.25
C ARG A 117 8.00 16.08 -3.39
N ASP A 118 9.22 16.00 -3.92
CA ASP A 118 9.66 16.89 -4.99
C ASP A 118 9.05 16.45 -6.33
N ARG A 119 8.81 17.44 -7.21
CA ARG A 119 8.28 17.15 -8.56
C ARG A 119 9.26 16.30 -9.35
N GLY A 120 8.73 15.28 -10.02
CA GLY A 120 9.52 14.36 -10.84
C GLY A 120 10.22 13.25 -10.05
N PHE A 121 10.08 13.18 -8.72
CA PHE A 121 10.66 12.12 -7.91
C PHE A 121 10.21 10.75 -8.40
N LEU A 122 8.90 10.52 -8.51
CA LEU A 122 8.35 9.24 -8.95
C LEU A 122 8.87 8.83 -10.34
N ALA A 123 8.92 9.76 -11.28
CA ALA A 123 9.46 9.50 -12.60
C ALA A 123 10.96 9.16 -12.58
N SER A 124 11.69 9.68 -11.60
CA SER A 124 13.15 9.42 -11.47
C SER A 124 13.48 8.11 -10.78
N VAL A 125 12.54 7.52 -10.05
CA VAL A 125 12.69 6.23 -9.34
C VAL A 125 12.27 5.05 -10.23
N LEU A 126 11.46 5.32 -11.25
CA LEU A 126 11.03 4.30 -12.22
C LEU A 126 12.18 3.85 -13.13
N ALA A 127 12.18 2.57 -13.47
CA ALA A 127 13.03 2.04 -14.51
C ALA A 127 12.66 2.67 -15.87
N PRO A 128 13.61 2.72 -16.83
CA PRO A 128 13.30 3.15 -18.19
C PRO A 128 12.11 2.40 -18.76
N ASP A 129 11.26 3.10 -19.51
CA ASP A 129 10.02 2.59 -20.12
C ASP A 129 8.96 2.04 -19.16
N SER A 130 9.17 2.18 -17.85
CA SER A 130 8.18 1.81 -16.83
C SER A 130 7.25 2.97 -16.48
N ARG A 131 6.09 2.63 -15.93
CA ARG A 131 5.03 3.54 -15.49
C ARG A 131 4.57 3.15 -14.10
N ALA A 132 4.23 4.14 -13.30
CA ALA A 132 3.59 3.92 -12.01
C ALA A 132 2.07 3.86 -12.20
N VAL A 133 1.45 2.80 -11.72
CA VAL A 133 -0.01 2.65 -11.69
C VAL A 133 -0.45 2.29 -10.28
N SER A 134 -1.42 3.05 -9.77
CA SER A 134 -1.99 2.78 -8.44
C SER A 134 -3.24 1.91 -8.56
N ILE A 135 -3.29 0.90 -7.70
CA ILE A 135 -4.45 0.03 -7.50
C ILE A 135 -4.92 0.14 -6.06
N LYS A 136 -6.21 -0.06 -5.85
CA LYS A 136 -6.78 -0.22 -4.52
C LYS A 136 -6.78 -1.70 -4.17
N VAL A 137 -6.33 -2.02 -2.98
CA VAL A 137 -6.35 -3.37 -2.43
C VAL A 137 -6.96 -3.32 -1.03
N ASP A 138 -7.69 -4.35 -0.66
CA ASP A 138 -8.25 -4.46 0.67
C ASP A 138 -7.17 -4.94 1.65
N GLU A 139 -7.39 -4.75 2.93
CA GLU A 139 -6.46 -5.18 3.98
C GLU A 139 -6.18 -6.69 3.92
N GLU A 140 -7.20 -7.50 3.57
CA GLU A 140 -7.08 -8.94 3.40
C GLU A 140 -6.32 -9.32 2.12
N SER A 141 -6.54 -8.58 1.03
CA SER A 141 -5.91 -8.81 -0.28
C SER A 141 -4.54 -8.16 -0.44
N GLY A 142 -4.13 -7.28 0.50
CA GLY A 142 -2.83 -6.63 0.56
C GLY A 142 -1.85 -7.24 1.58
N VAL A 143 -2.01 -8.54 1.95
CA VAL A 143 -1.16 -9.25 2.93
C VAL A 143 -1.04 -8.46 4.24
N SER A 144 -2.17 -7.90 4.72
CA SER A 144 -2.30 -7.25 6.04
C SER A 144 -1.20 -6.21 6.35
N GLY A 145 -0.80 -5.42 5.36
CA GLY A 145 0.20 -4.36 5.53
C GLY A 145 1.65 -4.85 5.65
N LEU A 146 1.94 -6.11 5.31
CA LEU A 146 3.30 -6.63 5.29
C LEU A 146 4.06 -6.30 3.99
N ILE A 147 3.34 -5.95 2.93
CA ILE A 147 3.95 -5.49 1.67
C ILE A 147 4.65 -4.16 1.94
N ARG A 148 5.86 -4.02 1.39
CA ARG A 148 6.66 -2.81 1.52
C ARG A 148 7.14 -2.29 0.16
N PRO A 149 7.41 -0.99 0.04
CA PRO A 149 8.08 -0.48 -1.16
C PRO A 149 9.39 -1.22 -1.42
N GLY A 150 9.58 -1.66 -2.65
CA GLY A 150 10.70 -2.51 -3.08
C GLY A 150 10.38 -4.00 -3.19
N ASP A 151 9.30 -4.47 -2.61
CA ASP A 151 8.87 -5.86 -2.74
C ASP A 151 8.38 -6.18 -4.16
N HIS A 152 8.45 -7.45 -4.51
CA HIS A 152 7.91 -7.98 -5.75
C HIS A 152 6.65 -8.79 -5.47
N VAL A 153 5.61 -8.50 -6.24
CA VAL A 153 4.28 -9.11 -6.07
C VAL A 153 3.75 -9.65 -7.39
N ASP A 154 2.89 -10.64 -7.30
CA ASP A 154 2.01 -11.05 -8.38
C ASP A 154 0.63 -10.43 -8.15
N VAL A 155 -0.02 -10.00 -9.23
CA VAL A 155 -1.37 -9.43 -9.19
C VAL A 155 -2.36 -10.47 -9.65
N VAL A 156 -3.28 -10.82 -8.78
CA VAL A 156 -4.32 -11.83 -9.00
C VAL A 156 -5.66 -11.13 -9.14
N LEU A 157 -6.37 -11.43 -10.21
CA LEU A 157 -7.73 -10.98 -10.46
C LEU A 157 -8.71 -12.06 -10.06
N THR A 158 -9.69 -11.72 -9.23
CA THR A 158 -10.82 -12.57 -8.91
C THR A 158 -12.10 -11.96 -9.46
N GLN A 159 -12.79 -12.72 -10.32
CA GLN A 159 -14.06 -12.35 -10.94
C GLN A 159 -15.19 -13.19 -10.40
N VAL A 160 -16.36 -12.58 -10.20
CA VAL A 160 -17.58 -13.28 -9.78
C VAL A 160 -18.67 -13.06 -10.82
N PHE A 161 -19.20 -14.14 -11.37
CA PHE A 161 -20.24 -14.16 -12.38
C PHE A 161 -21.56 -14.64 -11.75
N GLU A 162 -22.43 -13.72 -11.36
CA GLU A 162 -23.67 -14.04 -10.63
C GLU A 162 -24.62 -14.97 -11.41
N LYS A 163 -24.63 -14.87 -12.74
CA LYS A 163 -25.51 -15.63 -13.63
C LYS A 163 -24.88 -16.90 -14.20
N ALA A 164 -23.61 -17.18 -13.85
CA ALA A 164 -22.93 -18.37 -14.32
C ALA A 164 -23.34 -19.61 -13.52
N ASP A 165 -23.07 -20.78 -14.09
CA ASP A 165 -23.13 -22.07 -13.39
C ASP A 165 -22.36 -21.99 -12.06
N PRO A 166 -22.86 -22.55 -10.95
CA PRO A 166 -22.17 -22.57 -9.67
C PRO A 166 -20.70 -23.02 -9.76
N ALA A 167 -20.40 -23.97 -10.63
CA ALA A 167 -19.05 -24.49 -10.87
C ALA A 167 -18.07 -23.44 -11.42
N ARG A 168 -18.58 -22.46 -12.14
CA ARG A 168 -17.81 -21.38 -12.79
C ARG A 168 -18.17 -20.00 -12.29
N ARG A 169 -18.85 -19.91 -11.15
CA ARG A 169 -19.30 -18.63 -10.59
C ARG A 169 -18.14 -17.73 -10.20
N ALA A 170 -17.06 -18.25 -9.68
CA ALA A 170 -15.84 -17.50 -9.39
C ALA A 170 -14.68 -18.03 -10.24
N LEU A 171 -13.87 -17.10 -10.72
CA LEU A 171 -12.66 -17.36 -11.50
C LEU A 171 -11.53 -16.51 -10.94
N SER A 172 -10.39 -17.13 -10.71
CA SER A 172 -9.18 -16.42 -10.25
C SER A 172 -8.03 -16.70 -11.20
N GLU A 173 -7.32 -15.64 -11.61
CA GLU A 173 -6.18 -15.75 -12.52
C GLU A 173 -5.10 -14.74 -12.19
N THR A 174 -3.84 -15.11 -12.44
CA THR A 174 -2.71 -14.20 -12.27
C THR A 174 -2.57 -13.31 -13.52
N VAL A 175 -2.91 -12.03 -13.37
CA VAL A 175 -2.89 -11.06 -14.47
C VAL A 175 -1.47 -10.53 -14.74
N LEU A 176 -0.74 -10.22 -13.67
CA LEU A 176 0.64 -9.71 -13.73
C LEU A 176 1.52 -10.48 -12.74
N ARG A 177 2.77 -10.72 -13.14
CA ARG A 177 3.76 -11.42 -12.31
C ARG A 177 4.98 -10.56 -12.10
N ASN A 178 5.62 -10.76 -10.96
CA ASN A 178 6.90 -10.13 -10.63
C ASN A 178 6.92 -8.61 -10.83
N VAL A 179 5.93 -7.95 -10.27
CA VAL A 179 5.76 -6.50 -10.36
C VAL A 179 6.36 -5.86 -9.11
N ARG A 180 7.21 -4.85 -9.29
CA ARG A 180 7.80 -4.11 -8.17
C ARG A 180 6.80 -3.12 -7.57
N VAL A 181 6.68 -3.15 -6.25
CA VAL A 181 5.93 -2.15 -5.47
C VAL A 181 6.79 -0.91 -5.30
N ILE A 182 6.27 0.26 -5.68
CA ILE A 182 6.97 1.55 -5.55
C ILE A 182 6.58 2.24 -4.27
N ALA A 183 5.26 2.26 -3.99
CA ALA A 183 4.72 2.99 -2.86
C ALA A 183 3.46 2.31 -2.34
N ILE A 184 3.18 2.50 -1.05
CA ILE A 184 1.94 2.10 -0.39
C ILE A 184 1.36 3.35 0.24
N ASP A 185 0.13 3.70 -0.10
CA ASP A 185 -0.51 4.96 0.24
C ASP A 185 0.39 6.16 -0.13
N GLN A 186 0.96 6.84 0.86
CA GLN A 186 1.90 7.94 0.66
C GLN A 186 3.36 7.56 1.01
N GLU A 187 3.61 6.31 1.41
CA GLU A 187 4.95 5.83 1.75
C GLU A 187 5.66 5.30 0.50
N ILE A 188 6.72 5.97 0.08
CA ILE A 188 7.50 5.64 -1.13
C ILE A 188 8.75 4.83 -0.79
N VAL A 189 9.17 4.80 0.49
CA VAL A 189 10.41 4.13 0.93
C VAL A 189 10.26 3.57 2.34
N GLN A 190 10.91 2.43 2.60
CA GLN A 190 11.00 1.84 3.93
C GLN A 190 11.60 2.82 4.93
N GLY A 191 10.87 3.13 6.01
CA GLY A 191 11.33 3.97 7.12
C GLY A 191 10.82 5.41 7.11
N GLY A 192 10.01 5.81 6.15
CA GLY A 192 9.18 7.00 6.27
C GLY A 192 8.13 6.75 7.35
N GLN A 193 8.01 7.63 8.36
CA GLN A 193 6.93 7.47 9.33
C GLN A 193 5.60 7.60 8.61
N PRO A 194 4.67 6.65 8.80
CA PRO A 194 3.33 6.77 8.24
C PRO A 194 2.69 8.01 8.84
N VAL A 195 2.30 8.93 7.98
CA VAL A 195 1.48 10.06 8.40
C VAL A 195 0.11 9.50 8.75
N SER A 196 -0.09 9.24 10.05
CA SER A 196 -1.35 8.83 10.67
C SER A 196 -2.04 7.65 9.99
N ALA A 197 -1.68 6.44 10.40
CA ALA A 197 -2.62 5.32 10.32
C ALA A 197 -3.80 5.64 11.24
N ALA A 198 -4.83 6.24 10.69
CA ALA A 198 -6.13 6.24 11.33
C ALA A 198 -6.56 4.76 11.41
N LEU A 199 -6.70 4.27 12.63
CA LEU A 199 -7.23 2.94 12.95
C LEU A 199 -8.64 2.80 12.33
N GLY A 200 -8.72 2.19 11.17
CA GLY A 200 -9.97 1.87 10.48
C GLY A 200 -9.65 1.08 9.21
N LYS A 201 -10.43 0.07 8.90
CA LYS A 201 -10.40 -0.72 7.66
C LYS A 201 -10.45 0.21 6.44
N GLN A 202 -9.33 0.73 6.01
CA GLN A 202 -9.25 1.56 4.81
C GLN A 202 -8.55 0.76 3.72
N ALA A 203 -9.17 0.75 2.54
CA ALA A 203 -8.54 0.23 1.34
C ALA A 203 -7.20 0.94 1.14
N GLN A 204 -6.12 0.18 1.08
CA GLN A 204 -4.78 0.68 0.84
C GLN A 204 -4.59 0.93 -0.66
N THR A 205 -3.85 1.96 -0.99
CA THR A 205 -3.47 2.24 -2.38
C THR A 205 -2.02 1.81 -2.60
N VAL A 206 -1.82 0.81 -3.45
CA VAL A 206 -0.50 0.30 -3.80
C VAL A 206 -0.11 0.80 -5.19
N SER A 207 1.05 1.42 -5.31
CA SER A 207 1.61 1.89 -6.57
C SER A 207 2.61 0.88 -7.10
N LEU A 208 2.37 0.39 -8.30
CA LEU A 208 3.12 -0.65 -8.98
C LEU A 208 3.94 -0.07 -10.15
N GLU A 209 5.11 -0.60 -10.38
CA GLU A 209 5.93 -0.32 -11.55
C GLU A 209 5.62 -1.30 -12.67
N LEU A 210 5.09 -0.79 -13.78
CA LEU A 210 4.56 -1.60 -14.86
C LEU A 210 5.17 -1.19 -16.21
N ALA A 211 5.44 -2.15 -17.05
CA ALA A 211 5.70 -1.92 -18.46
C ALA A 211 4.42 -1.42 -19.18
N GLN A 212 4.58 -0.77 -20.33
CA GLN A 212 3.45 -0.16 -21.05
C GLN A 212 2.31 -1.15 -21.36
N GLU A 213 2.62 -2.37 -21.76
CA GLU A 213 1.60 -3.40 -22.04
C GLU A 213 0.90 -3.88 -20.77
N GLN A 214 1.63 -3.96 -19.66
CA GLN A 214 1.06 -4.33 -18.37
C GLN A 214 0.07 -3.28 -17.85
N VAL A 215 0.30 -1.99 -18.15
CA VAL A 215 -0.63 -0.91 -17.80
C VAL A 215 -2.01 -1.13 -18.42
N LYS A 216 -2.06 -1.56 -19.68
CA LYS A 216 -3.33 -1.86 -20.34
C LYS A 216 -4.06 -3.02 -19.69
N LYS A 217 -3.32 -4.10 -19.37
CA LYS A 217 -3.87 -5.29 -18.70
C LYS A 217 -4.47 -4.94 -17.34
N ILE A 218 -3.71 -4.24 -16.48
CA ILE A 218 -4.19 -3.90 -15.15
C ILE A 218 -5.38 -2.92 -15.19
N THR A 219 -5.43 -2.03 -16.18
CA THR A 219 -6.54 -1.09 -16.34
C THR A 219 -7.84 -1.83 -16.65
N VAL A 220 -7.79 -2.85 -17.50
CA VAL A 220 -8.95 -3.71 -17.79
C VAL A 220 -9.29 -4.56 -16.57
N ALA A 221 -8.30 -5.19 -15.94
CA ALA A 221 -8.50 -6.04 -14.77
C ALA A 221 -9.22 -5.32 -13.62
N LYS A 222 -8.91 -4.03 -13.39
CA LYS A 222 -9.59 -3.18 -12.39
C LYS A 222 -11.11 -3.03 -12.63
N GLN A 223 -11.57 -3.22 -13.85
CA GLN A 223 -13.00 -3.13 -14.21
C GLN A 223 -13.70 -4.49 -14.15
N LEU A 224 -12.94 -5.57 -14.22
CA LEU A 224 -13.49 -6.92 -14.31
C LEU A 224 -13.76 -7.55 -12.94
N GLY A 225 -13.02 -7.18 -11.91
CA GLY A 225 -13.19 -7.80 -10.59
C GLY A 225 -12.27 -7.22 -9.51
N THR A 226 -12.10 -7.98 -8.45
CA THR A 226 -11.27 -7.64 -7.30
C THR A 226 -9.82 -8.03 -7.57
N LEU A 227 -8.90 -7.11 -7.28
CA LEU A 227 -7.46 -7.36 -7.38
C LEU A 227 -6.88 -7.67 -6.01
N SER A 228 -6.07 -8.72 -5.96
CA SER A 228 -5.29 -9.13 -4.78
C SER A 228 -3.81 -9.17 -5.11
N LEU A 229 -2.96 -8.97 -4.09
CA LEU A 229 -1.51 -9.03 -4.24
C LEU A 229 -0.96 -10.24 -3.50
N ALA A 230 -0.14 -11.02 -4.18
CA ALA A 230 0.62 -12.13 -3.60
C ALA A 230 2.11 -11.75 -3.57
N VAL A 231 2.73 -11.73 -2.39
CA VAL A 231 4.16 -11.42 -2.24
C VAL A 231 4.99 -12.60 -2.71
N ARG A 232 5.98 -12.33 -3.52
CA ARG A 232 6.93 -13.34 -4.02
C ARG A 232 8.05 -13.56 -3.02
N ALA A 233 8.51 -14.80 -2.93
CA ALA A 233 9.71 -15.14 -2.17
C ALA A 233 10.95 -14.46 -2.80
N ALA A 234 11.91 -14.06 -1.96
CA ALA A 234 13.15 -13.43 -2.42
C ALA A 234 14.00 -14.36 -3.32
N VAL A 235 13.86 -15.67 -3.12
CA VAL A 235 14.51 -16.71 -3.94
C VAL A 235 13.42 -17.53 -4.59
N ASP A 236 12.89 -17.05 -5.70
CA ASP A 236 11.85 -17.75 -6.46
C ASP A 236 12.45 -18.33 -7.76
N GLN A 237 12.16 -19.61 -8.01
CA GLN A 237 12.58 -20.25 -9.27
C GLN A 237 11.59 -19.86 -10.35
N TRP A 238 12.05 -19.10 -11.31
CA TRP A 238 11.29 -18.49 -12.41
C TRP A 238 10.57 -19.45 -13.35
N ASP A 239 10.92 -20.75 -13.31
CA ASP A 239 10.61 -21.71 -14.39
C ASP A 239 9.24 -22.41 -14.28
N LYS A 240 8.54 -22.29 -13.17
CA LYS A 240 7.20 -22.87 -13.06
C LYS A 240 6.12 -21.81 -13.28
N VAL A 241 5.80 -21.61 -14.55
CA VAL A 241 4.70 -20.74 -14.96
C VAL A 241 3.40 -21.54 -14.85
N ASP A 242 2.72 -21.45 -13.73
CA ASP A 242 1.31 -21.83 -13.67
C ASP A 242 0.48 -20.74 -14.38
N THR A 243 -0.04 -21.06 -15.54
CA THR A 243 -0.81 -20.15 -16.39
C THR A 243 -2.32 -20.44 -16.33
N GLY A 244 -2.71 -21.39 -15.53
CA GLY A 244 -4.12 -21.81 -15.41
C GLY A 244 -4.96 -20.78 -14.64
N ALA A 245 -6.15 -20.51 -15.15
CA ALA A 245 -7.19 -19.88 -14.35
C ALA A 245 -7.82 -20.95 -13.44
N VAL A 246 -8.09 -20.60 -12.18
CA VAL A 246 -8.70 -21.48 -11.19
C VAL A 246 -10.16 -21.08 -11.02
N SER A 247 -11.08 -22.01 -11.18
CA SER A 247 -12.52 -21.79 -11.07
C SER A 247 -13.08 -22.29 -9.73
N SER A 248 -14.34 -21.99 -9.46
CA SER A 248 -15.03 -22.46 -8.24
C SER A 248 -14.98 -23.98 -8.10
N CYS A 249 -15.06 -24.73 -9.20
CA CYS A 249 -15.07 -26.20 -9.14
C CYS A 249 -13.67 -26.78 -8.88
N ASP A 250 -12.59 -26.07 -9.21
CA ASP A 250 -11.23 -26.53 -8.92
C ASP A 250 -10.90 -26.44 -7.42
N VAL A 251 -11.57 -25.55 -6.71
CA VAL A 251 -11.37 -25.32 -5.28
C VAL A 251 -12.36 -26.13 -4.43
N SER A 252 -13.59 -26.36 -4.93
CA SER A 252 -14.65 -27.05 -4.18
C SER A 252 -14.90 -28.44 -4.75
N PRO A 253 -14.55 -29.54 -4.01
CA PRO A 253 -14.83 -30.90 -4.45
C PRO A 253 -16.33 -31.17 -4.66
N GLU A 254 -17.19 -30.47 -3.94
CA GLU A 254 -18.65 -30.63 -4.08
C GLU A 254 -19.13 -30.02 -5.41
N LEU A 255 -18.63 -28.80 -5.75
CA LEU A 255 -18.95 -28.20 -7.05
C LEU A 255 -18.38 -29.02 -8.22
N ALA A 256 -17.21 -29.62 -8.04
CA ALA A 256 -16.62 -30.52 -9.03
C ALA A 256 -17.54 -31.76 -9.28
N ARG A 257 -18.06 -32.38 -8.21
CA ARG A 257 -19.04 -33.48 -8.33
C ARG A 257 -20.35 -33.06 -9.02
N GLN A 258 -20.89 -31.90 -8.62
CA GLN A 258 -22.11 -31.36 -9.24
C GLN A 258 -21.89 -31.06 -10.72
N ASN A 259 -20.76 -30.51 -11.10
CA ASN A 259 -20.40 -30.25 -12.49
C ASN A 259 -20.27 -31.53 -13.29
N ALA A 260 -19.63 -32.58 -12.74
CA ALA A 260 -19.51 -33.88 -13.35
C ALA A 260 -20.88 -34.55 -13.57
N LEU A 261 -21.78 -34.44 -12.59
CA LEU A 261 -23.15 -34.96 -12.70
C LEU A 261 -23.98 -34.15 -13.73
N ALA A 262 -23.81 -32.84 -13.78
CA ALA A 262 -24.49 -31.99 -14.75
C ALA A 262 -24.02 -32.26 -16.19
N GLY A 263 -22.71 -32.53 -16.38
CA GLY A 263 -22.12 -32.89 -17.68
C GLY A 263 -22.65 -34.22 -18.24
N GLN A 264 -23.15 -35.12 -17.36
CA GLN A 264 -23.74 -36.39 -17.77
C GLN A 264 -25.21 -36.31 -18.21
N THR A 265 -25.86 -35.15 -18.02
CA THR A 265 -27.27 -34.94 -18.38
C THR A 265 -27.40 -33.94 -19.53
N THR A 266 -28.03 -34.38 -20.61
CA THR A 266 -28.36 -33.51 -21.74
C THR A 266 -29.87 -33.30 -21.79
N ALA A 267 -30.29 -32.05 -21.90
CA ALA A 267 -31.70 -31.74 -22.08
C ALA A 267 -32.11 -31.96 -23.55
N VAL A 268 -32.98 -32.89 -23.79
CA VAL A 268 -33.56 -33.14 -25.13
C VAL A 268 -34.95 -32.52 -25.15
N VAL A 269 -35.18 -31.60 -26.08
CA VAL A 269 -36.47 -30.98 -26.29
C VAL A 269 -37.18 -31.73 -27.42
N VAL A 270 -38.32 -32.36 -27.11
CA VAL A 270 -39.12 -33.07 -28.07
C VAL A 270 -40.38 -32.27 -28.40
N HIS A 271 -40.54 -31.93 -29.67
CA HIS A 271 -41.73 -31.27 -30.18
C HIS A 271 -42.67 -32.35 -30.73
N SER A 272 -43.84 -32.53 -30.12
CA SER A 272 -44.85 -33.46 -30.59
C SER A 272 -46.23 -32.81 -30.63
N GLY A 273 -46.78 -32.60 -31.79
CA GLY A 273 -48.16 -32.14 -31.99
C GLY A 273 -48.48 -30.78 -31.34
N GLY A 274 -47.57 -29.85 -31.34
CA GLY A 274 -47.74 -28.51 -30.72
C GLY A 274 -47.41 -28.46 -29.23
N GLU A 275 -47.05 -29.54 -28.59
CA GLU A 275 -46.58 -29.61 -27.21
C GLU A 275 -45.07 -29.75 -27.17
N VAL A 276 -44.41 -28.93 -26.37
CA VAL A 276 -42.95 -28.97 -26.18
C VAL A 276 -42.65 -29.64 -24.86
N LYS A 277 -42.00 -30.80 -24.89
CA LYS A 277 -41.58 -31.54 -23.70
C LYS A 277 -40.07 -31.57 -23.61
N GLN A 278 -39.53 -31.24 -22.44
CA GLN A 278 -38.10 -31.27 -22.17
C GLN A 278 -37.80 -32.50 -21.31
N TYR A 279 -36.89 -33.34 -21.79
CA TYR A 279 -36.44 -34.54 -21.08
C TYR A 279 -34.97 -34.38 -20.75
N ALA A 280 -34.60 -34.66 -19.49
CA ALA A 280 -33.19 -34.80 -19.09
C ALA A 280 -32.75 -36.25 -19.40
N VAL A 281 -31.88 -36.44 -20.35
CA VAL A 281 -31.34 -37.75 -20.77
C VAL A 281 -29.91 -37.85 -20.26
N ARG A 282 -29.61 -38.95 -19.54
CA ARG A 282 -28.23 -39.23 -19.11
C ARG A 282 -27.44 -39.75 -20.31
N LYS A 283 -26.29 -39.18 -20.57
CA LYS A 283 -25.33 -39.67 -21.55
C LYS A 283 -24.75 -40.99 -20.98
N GLN A 284 -24.94 -42.07 -21.65
CA GLN A 284 -24.36 -43.36 -21.28
C GLN A 284 -22.96 -43.41 -21.88
N ASP A 285 -21.95 -43.15 -21.08
CA ASP A 285 -20.55 -43.33 -21.51
C ASP A 285 -20.29 -44.84 -21.59
N SER A 286 -19.90 -45.31 -22.77
CA SER A 286 -19.30 -46.62 -22.98
C SER A 286 -17.92 -46.58 -22.31
N ASP A 287 -17.71 -47.41 -21.30
CA ASP A 287 -16.48 -47.82 -20.65
C ASP A 287 -15.20 -47.18 -21.21
N ASP A 288 -14.66 -46.19 -20.46
CA ASP A 288 -13.20 -46.07 -20.32
C ASP A 288 -12.90 -45.37 -18.99
N SER A 289 -12.30 -46.12 -18.11
CA SER A 289 -11.79 -45.75 -16.83
C SER A 289 -10.59 -44.81 -16.99
N ASP A 290 -10.79 -43.52 -16.97
CA ASP A 290 -9.89 -42.45 -16.49
C ASP A 290 -10.49 -41.07 -16.80
N THR A 291 -11.69 -40.80 -16.29
CA THR A 291 -12.19 -39.43 -16.34
C THR A 291 -11.60 -38.67 -15.17
N SER A 292 -10.44 -38.08 -15.39
CA SER A 292 -9.96 -36.99 -14.52
C SER A 292 -11.08 -35.95 -14.47
N LEU A 293 -11.58 -35.64 -13.27
CA LEU A 293 -12.56 -34.60 -12.98
C LEU A 293 -11.95 -33.24 -13.30
N SER A 294 -11.77 -32.94 -14.59
CA SER A 294 -11.30 -31.65 -15.06
C SER A 294 -12.49 -30.72 -15.22
N CYS A 295 -12.42 -29.55 -14.56
CA CYS A 295 -13.37 -28.46 -14.73
C CYS A 295 -13.20 -27.73 -16.06
N ASP A 296 -12.22 -28.16 -16.85
CA ASP A 296 -11.87 -27.56 -18.14
C ASP A 296 -12.75 -28.14 -19.25
N GLY A 297 -13.73 -27.34 -19.68
CA GLY A 297 -14.62 -27.71 -20.79
C GLY A 297 -13.96 -27.57 -22.19
N SER A 298 -12.62 -27.50 -22.27
CA SER A 298 -11.90 -27.17 -23.51
C SER A 298 -11.23 -28.33 -24.24
N SER A 299 -11.33 -29.59 -23.74
CA SER A 299 -10.46 -30.65 -24.27
C SER A 299 -11.06 -31.61 -25.29
N GLU A 300 -12.35 -31.55 -25.65
CA GLU A 300 -12.91 -32.54 -26.58
C GLU A 300 -13.18 -32.08 -28.01
N ALA A 301 -13.25 -30.77 -28.26
CA ALA A 301 -13.52 -30.27 -29.62
C ALA A 301 -12.32 -30.33 -30.57
N THR A 302 -11.09 -30.44 -30.08
CA THR A 302 -9.89 -30.37 -30.92
C THR A 302 -9.37 -31.78 -31.36
N ARG A 303 -9.76 -32.85 -30.69
CA ARG A 303 -9.32 -34.21 -31.07
C ARG A 303 -10.14 -34.90 -32.14
N GLN A 304 -11.40 -34.49 -32.38
CA GLN A 304 -12.22 -35.09 -33.41
C GLN A 304 -12.02 -34.54 -34.80
N THR A 305 -11.41 -33.37 -34.95
CA THR A 305 -11.12 -32.76 -36.27
C THR A 305 -9.86 -33.30 -36.92
N THR A 306 -8.92 -33.89 -36.15
CA THR A 306 -7.65 -34.39 -36.70
C THR A 306 -7.76 -35.82 -37.23
N THR A 307 -8.72 -36.62 -36.77
CA THR A 307 -8.91 -38.00 -37.22
C THR A 307 -9.75 -38.11 -38.50
N ALA A 308 -10.52 -37.07 -38.84
CA ALA A 308 -11.35 -37.04 -40.05
C ALA A 308 -10.58 -36.62 -41.32
N MET A 309 -9.38 -36.02 -41.15
CA MET A 309 -8.58 -35.56 -42.27
C MET A 309 -7.55 -36.58 -42.81
N ASP A 310 -7.22 -37.63 -42.07
CA ASP A 310 -6.30 -38.67 -42.51
C ASP A 310 -6.94 -39.77 -43.36
N ASP A 311 -8.28 -39.91 -43.33
CA ASP A 311 -8.99 -40.93 -44.10
C ASP A 311 -9.41 -40.47 -45.50
N ALA A 312 -9.38 -39.16 -45.78
CA ALA A 312 -9.69 -38.60 -47.11
C ALA A 312 -8.46 -38.50 -48.05
N GLY A 313 -7.24 -38.68 -47.51
CA GLY A 313 -5.98 -38.54 -48.25
C GLY A 313 -5.50 -39.82 -48.98
N LYS A 314 -6.13 -40.97 -48.79
CA LYS A 314 -5.69 -42.27 -49.34
C LYS A 314 -6.53 -42.87 -50.47
N LEU A 315 -7.42 -42.13 -51.06
CA LEU A 315 -8.31 -42.66 -52.13
C LEU A 315 -8.07 -42.08 -53.52
N GLN A 316 -6.90 -41.51 -53.81
CA GLN A 316 -6.55 -41.17 -55.21
C GLN A 316 -5.11 -41.44 -55.53
N GLU A 317 -4.75 -42.72 -55.54
CA GLU A 317 -3.63 -43.20 -56.38
C GLU A 317 -3.83 -44.66 -56.79
N LYS A 318 -4.75 -44.82 -57.73
CA LYS A 318 -4.79 -45.98 -58.64
C LYS A 318 -5.59 -45.62 -59.87
N ARG A 319 -4.94 -44.94 -60.79
CA ARG A 319 -4.98 -45.19 -62.23
C ARG A 319 -3.95 -44.37 -62.92
#